data_86ffcd4cebb599a551239951efd98b4f
#
_entry.id   86ffcd4cebb599a551239951efd98b4f
#
_cell.length_a   1.000
_cell.length_b   1.000
_cell.length_c   1.000
_cell.angle_alpha   90.00
_cell.angle_beta   90.00
_cell.angle_gamma   90.00
#
_symmetry.space_group_name_H-M   'P 1'
#
loop_
_entity.id
_entity.type
_entity.pdbx_description
1 polymer ?
#
loop_
_entity_poly.entity_id
_entity_poly.type
_entity_poly.pdbx_seq_one_letter_code
_entity_poly.pdbx_strand_id
1 'polypeptide(L)'
;MSKIFLEVIIANGFDKNALKILKQKKNLRLIDASNFELNEIAKFNSFADSFLVQSSDNLFLSDKNFKVVSKKKPTKSQFYDLKFAFNICRYVKSNAIVLVDNKSTVGIGSGQPSRLDSCEIAINKMKKNFNRKHEIIAASDAFFPFVDGVEKLVQSGVSAIIQPYGSIRDKEIIRFANAAGIILIFSKTRHFRH
;
A
#
# COMPACT_ATOMS: atom_id res chain seq x y z
N MET A 1 -3.19 19.40 -1.93
CA MET A 1 -2.02 19.76 -1.11
C MET A 1 -2.18 21.08 -0.35
N SER A 2 -2.85 22.12 -0.87
CA SER A 2 -2.98 23.42 -0.17
C SER A 2 -3.66 23.34 1.21
N LYS A 3 -4.56 22.40 1.43
CA LYS A 3 -5.29 22.17 2.70
C LYS A 3 -4.60 21.22 3.69
N ILE A 4 -3.53 20.54 3.28
CA ILE A 4 -2.80 19.59 4.13
C ILE A 4 -1.66 20.35 4.83
N PHE A 5 -1.46 20.09 6.12
CA PHE A 5 -0.28 20.58 6.83
C PHE A 5 0.96 19.83 6.31
N LEU A 6 1.92 20.57 5.79
CA LEU A 6 3.19 20.09 5.27
C LEU A 6 4.29 21.08 5.63
N GLU A 7 5.44 20.58 6.03
CA GLU A 7 6.63 21.35 6.36
C GLU A 7 7.68 21.30 5.26
N VAL A 8 7.76 20.17 4.57
CA VAL A 8 8.75 19.93 3.50
C VAL A 8 8.09 19.16 2.36
N ILE A 9 8.37 19.55 1.12
CA ILE A 9 8.10 18.78 -0.09
C ILE A 9 9.40 18.62 -0.86
N ILE A 10 9.75 17.37 -1.18
CA ILE A 10 10.87 17.02 -2.03
C ILE A 10 10.30 16.46 -3.34
N ALA A 11 10.74 16.93 -4.48
CA ALA A 11 10.26 16.47 -5.78
C ALA A 11 11.35 16.59 -6.86
N ASN A 12 11.20 15.82 -7.94
CA ASN A 12 12.05 15.92 -9.13
C ASN A 12 11.63 17.14 -9.97
N GLY A 13 11.76 18.33 -9.38
CA GLY A 13 11.34 19.59 -9.97
C GLY A 13 9.91 20.01 -9.61
N PHE A 14 9.61 21.26 -9.90
CA PHE A 14 8.30 21.87 -9.67
C PHE A 14 7.90 22.68 -10.90
N ASP A 15 6.71 22.46 -11.41
CA ASP A 15 6.17 23.35 -12.44
C ASP A 15 5.79 24.74 -11.89
N LYS A 16 5.65 25.73 -12.79
CA LYS A 16 5.37 27.13 -12.42
C LYS A 16 4.06 27.27 -11.63
N ASN A 17 3.03 26.48 -11.94
CA ASN A 17 1.73 26.55 -11.28
C ASN A 17 1.81 25.93 -9.89
N ALA A 18 2.50 24.81 -9.73
CA ALA A 18 2.76 24.21 -8.44
C ALA A 18 3.52 25.18 -7.52
N LEU A 19 4.59 25.82 -8.01
CA LEU A 19 5.35 26.81 -7.24
C LEU A 19 4.46 28.00 -6.81
N LYS A 20 3.61 28.51 -7.68
CA LYS A 20 2.69 29.62 -7.36
C LYS A 20 1.74 29.26 -6.22
N ILE A 21 1.23 28.03 -6.20
CA ILE A 21 0.33 27.53 -5.14
C ILE A 21 1.08 27.24 -3.85
N LEU A 22 2.23 26.56 -3.92
CA LEU A 22 2.97 26.09 -2.76
C LEU A 22 3.68 27.23 -2.02
N LYS A 23 4.19 28.24 -2.73
CA LYS A 23 4.84 29.44 -2.16
C LYS A 23 3.91 30.32 -1.29
N GLN A 24 2.58 30.12 -1.38
CA GLN A 24 1.63 30.79 -0.50
C GLN A 24 1.77 30.34 0.98
N LYS A 25 2.38 29.16 1.21
CA LYS A 25 2.67 28.65 2.55
C LYS A 25 4.06 29.11 3.00
N LYS A 26 4.14 30.16 3.80
CA LYS A 26 5.40 30.82 4.23
C LYS A 26 6.43 29.88 4.86
N ASN A 27 5.97 28.85 5.59
CA ASN A 27 6.85 27.93 6.32
C ASN A 27 7.10 26.60 5.58
N LEU A 28 6.59 26.44 4.36
CA LEU A 28 6.80 25.25 3.56
C LEU A 28 8.14 25.32 2.84
N ARG A 29 8.98 24.34 3.06
CA ARG A 29 10.26 24.18 2.37
C ARG A 29 10.06 23.32 1.12
N LEU A 30 10.47 23.83 -0.02
CA LEU A 30 10.44 23.11 -1.30
C LEU A 30 11.86 22.75 -1.69
N ILE A 31 12.13 21.45 -1.81
CA ILE A 31 13.45 20.94 -2.18
C ILE A 31 13.34 20.33 -3.60
N ASP A 32 14.04 20.96 -4.54
CA ASP A 32 14.18 20.42 -5.89
C ASP A 32 15.29 19.37 -5.90
N ALA A 33 14.92 18.12 -6.16
CA ALA A 33 15.81 16.96 -6.24
C ALA A 33 16.01 16.49 -7.68
N SER A 34 15.74 17.33 -8.69
CA SER A 34 15.87 16.96 -10.12
C SER A 34 17.27 16.52 -10.52
N ASN A 35 18.30 17.00 -9.82
CA ASN A 35 19.70 16.64 -10.06
C ASN A 35 20.26 15.62 -9.03
N PHE A 36 19.37 14.98 -8.26
CA PHE A 36 19.78 14.07 -7.19
C PHE A 36 19.40 12.62 -7.54
N GLU A 37 20.41 11.77 -7.71
CA GLU A 37 20.22 10.33 -7.88
C GLU A 37 20.28 9.63 -6.52
N LEU A 38 19.16 9.05 -6.10
CA LEU A 38 19.07 8.21 -4.91
C LEU A 38 19.45 6.77 -5.27
N ASN A 39 20.67 6.39 -4.99
CA ASN A 39 21.13 5.00 -5.06
C ASN A 39 21.14 4.37 -3.66
N GLU A 40 19.96 4.16 -3.10
CA GLU A 40 19.84 3.47 -1.82
C GLU A 40 20.04 1.96 -2.04
N ILE A 41 21.17 1.42 -1.57
CA ILE A 41 21.53 0.00 -1.69
C ILE A 41 20.96 -0.79 -0.52
N ALA A 42 21.04 -0.26 0.69
CA ALA A 42 20.58 -0.91 1.91
C ALA A 42 20.16 0.10 2.98
N LYS A 43 19.27 -0.35 3.86
CA LYS A 43 18.86 0.36 5.08
C LYS A 43 19.50 -0.29 6.28
N PHE A 44 19.98 0.55 7.19
CA PHE A 44 20.60 0.12 8.43
C PHE A 44 19.75 0.65 9.59
N ASN A 45 19.29 -0.26 10.45
CA ASN A 45 18.65 0.10 11.72
C ASN A 45 19.51 -0.41 12.87
N SER A 46 19.96 0.46 13.76
CA SER A 46 20.69 0.07 14.95
C SER A 46 19.76 -0.52 16.00
N PHE A 47 20.22 -1.58 16.67
CA PHE A 47 19.51 -2.21 17.76
C PHE A 47 20.56 -2.68 18.80
N ALA A 48 20.63 -2.00 19.92
CA ALA A 48 21.70 -2.20 20.92
C ALA A 48 23.09 -2.23 20.23
N ASP A 49 23.85 -3.31 20.41
CA ASP A 49 25.18 -3.51 19.82
C ASP A 49 25.15 -4.17 18.43
N SER A 50 23.98 -4.23 17.81
CA SER A 50 23.76 -4.91 16.53
C SER A 50 23.09 -4.00 15.52
N PHE A 51 23.12 -4.43 14.25
CA PHE A 51 22.44 -3.72 13.14
C PHE A 51 21.53 -4.69 12.40
N LEU A 52 20.33 -4.23 12.12
CA LEU A 52 19.47 -4.86 11.12
C LEU A 52 19.78 -4.22 9.76
N VAL A 53 20.22 -5.03 8.82
CA VAL A 53 20.51 -4.59 7.45
C VAL A 53 19.45 -5.16 6.52
N GLN A 54 18.81 -4.30 5.74
CA GLN A 54 17.78 -4.67 4.77
C GLN A 54 18.12 -4.05 3.42
N SER A 55 18.13 -4.86 2.35
CA SER A 55 18.21 -4.32 0.98
C SER A 55 17.03 -3.41 0.67
N SER A 56 17.30 -2.35 -0.09
CA SER A 56 16.24 -1.44 -0.53
C SER A 56 15.28 -2.12 -1.51
N ASP A 57 13.99 -1.85 -1.35
CA ASP A 57 12.95 -2.37 -2.23
C ASP A 57 12.82 -1.50 -3.49
N ASN A 58 13.76 -1.67 -4.41
CA ASN A 58 13.83 -0.95 -5.69
C ASN A 58 13.19 -1.74 -6.85
N LEU A 59 12.41 -2.79 -6.54
CA LEU A 59 11.86 -3.68 -7.56
C LEU A 59 10.81 -2.96 -8.43
N PHE A 60 11.06 -2.96 -9.73
CA PHE A 60 10.04 -2.55 -10.70
C PHE A 60 8.99 -3.66 -10.85
N LEU A 61 7.74 -3.34 -10.48
CA LEU A 61 6.62 -4.29 -10.57
C LEU A 61 6.04 -4.31 -11.99
N SER A 62 6.37 -5.35 -12.75
CA SER A 62 5.72 -5.63 -14.03
C SER A 62 4.44 -6.45 -13.83
N ASP A 63 3.56 -6.48 -14.84
CA ASP A 63 2.33 -7.27 -14.78
C ASP A 63 2.58 -8.79 -14.63
N LYS A 64 3.76 -9.27 -15.05
CA LYS A 64 4.22 -10.65 -14.90
C LYS A 64 4.44 -11.07 -13.44
N ASN A 65 4.53 -10.11 -12.52
CA ASN A 65 4.66 -10.38 -11.09
C ASN A 65 3.33 -10.76 -10.43
N PHE A 66 2.20 -10.58 -11.13
CA PHE A 66 0.87 -10.74 -10.57
C PHE A 66 0.11 -11.88 -11.22
N LYS A 67 -0.59 -12.66 -10.39
CA LYS A 67 -1.44 -13.76 -10.82
C LYS A 67 -2.83 -13.61 -10.20
N VAL A 68 -3.85 -13.48 -11.02
CA VAL A 68 -5.24 -13.56 -10.55
C VAL A 68 -5.56 -15.00 -10.18
N VAL A 69 -5.90 -15.25 -8.92
CA VAL A 69 -6.14 -16.61 -8.38
C VAL A 69 -7.61 -16.86 -8.03
N SER A 70 -8.42 -15.80 -7.95
CA SER A 70 -9.88 -15.91 -7.79
C SER A 70 -10.59 -16.21 -9.11
N LYS A 71 -11.84 -16.73 -9.02
CA LYS A 71 -12.74 -16.90 -10.18
C LYS A 71 -13.11 -15.55 -10.79
N LYS A 72 -13.45 -14.56 -9.94
CA LYS A 72 -13.72 -13.17 -10.38
C LYS A 72 -12.44 -12.51 -10.86
N LYS A 73 -12.51 -11.84 -12.00
CA LYS A 73 -11.36 -11.14 -12.63
C LYS A 73 -11.49 -9.64 -12.44
N PRO A 74 -10.36 -8.91 -12.31
CA PRO A 74 -10.38 -7.46 -12.24
C PRO A 74 -10.66 -6.82 -13.61
N THR A 75 -11.34 -5.69 -13.61
CA THR A 75 -11.33 -4.75 -14.71
C THR A 75 -9.95 -4.10 -14.84
N LYS A 76 -9.69 -3.39 -15.96
CA LYS A 76 -8.43 -2.64 -16.13
C LYS A 76 -8.23 -1.59 -15.02
N SER A 77 -9.30 -0.89 -14.63
CA SER A 77 -9.25 0.12 -13.57
C SER A 77 -8.92 -0.52 -12.21
N GLN A 78 -9.62 -1.58 -11.84
CA GLN A 78 -9.36 -2.31 -10.60
C GLN A 78 -7.94 -2.88 -10.55
N PHE A 79 -7.44 -3.40 -11.66
CA PHE A 79 -6.07 -3.92 -11.73
C PHE A 79 -5.03 -2.79 -11.54
N TYR A 80 -5.30 -1.61 -12.11
CA TYR A 80 -4.46 -0.44 -11.87
C TYR A 80 -4.45 -0.04 -10.40
N ASP A 81 -5.61 0.05 -9.75
CA ASP A 81 -5.72 0.41 -8.33
C ASP A 81 -5.09 -0.64 -7.41
N LEU A 82 -5.19 -1.93 -7.74
CA LEU A 82 -4.49 -3.01 -7.02
C LEU A 82 -2.97 -2.84 -7.10
N LYS A 83 -2.44 -2.55 -8.28
CA LYS A 83 -1.00 -2.28 -8.46
C LYS A 83 -0.57 -1.02 -7.72
N PHE A 84 -1.36 0.03 -7.80
CA PHE A 84 -1.10 1.28 -7.07
C PHE A 84 -1.07 1.04 -5.56
N ALA A 85 -2.10 0.38 -5.00
CA ALA A 85 -2.17 0.05 -3.58
C ALA A 85 -0.96 -0.79 -3.13
N PHE A 86 -0.59 -1.80 -3.93
CA PHE A 86 0.54 -2.68 -3.65
C PHE A 86 1.88 -1.93 -3.71
N ASN A 87 2.04 -1.01 -4.68
CA ASN A 87 3.23 -0.19 -4.76
C ASN A 87 3.36 0.78 -3.56
N ILE A 88 2.26 1.24 -2.99
CA ILE A 88 2.28 2.05 -1.77
C ILE A 88 2.74 1.23 -0.56
N CYS A 89 2.45 -0.08 -0.48
CA CYS A 89 2.89 -0.94 0.63
C CYS A 89 4.40 -0.88 0.88
N ARG A 90 5.24 -0.73 -0.17
CA ARG A 90 6.71 -0.62 -0.02
C ARG A 90 7.16 0.58 0.83
N TYR A 91 6.34 1.62 0.92
CA TYR A 91 6.64 2.84 1.69
C TYR A 91 6.02 2.81 3.09
N VAL A 92 5.21 1.80 3.39
CA VAL A 92 4.49 1.66 4.67
C VAL A 92 5.21 0.65 5.55
N LYS A 93 5.42 1.02 6.83
CA LYS A 93 6.07 0.11 7.80
C LYS A 93 5.23 -1.14 8.03
N SER A 94 5.86 -2.31 7.97
CA SER A 94 5.22 -3.62 8.18
C SER A 94 4.67 -3.78 9.63
N ASN A 95 3.58 -4.51 9.85
CA ASN A 95 2.66 -5.04 8.85
C ASN A 95 1.87 -3.92 8.20
N ALA A 96 1.77 -3.92 6.87
CA ALA A 96 1.13 -2.86 6.12
C ALA A 96 -0.13 -3.34 5.39
N ILE A 97 -1.23 -2.60 5.55
CA ILE A 97 -2.47 -2.73 4.78
C ILE A 97 -2.80 -1.36 4.19
N VAL A 98 -2.98 -1.32 2.89
CA VAL A 98 -3.31 -0.09 2.15
C VAL A 98 -4.67 -0.27 1.47
N LEU A 99 -5.61 0.63 1.77
CA LEU A 99 -6.92 0.70 1.13
C LEU A 99 -6.93 1.85 0.12
N VAL A 100 -7.47 1.57 -1.06
CA VAL A 100 -7.52 2.50 -2.20
C VAL A 100 -8.94 2.60 -2.73
N ASP A 101 -9.34 3.81 -3.07
CA ASP A 101 -10.53 4.15 -3.85
C ASP A 101 -10.11 5.09 -4.98
N ASN A 102 -10.27 4.65 -6.23
CA ASN A 102 -9.99 5.44 -7.43
C ASN A 102 -8.65 6.20 -7.39
N LYS A 103 -7.54 5.47 -7.34
CA LYS A 103 -6.15 5.99 -7.34
C LYS A 103 -5.78 6.87 -6.14
N SER A 104 -6.55 6.79 -5.06
CA SER A 104 -6.30 7.53 -3.83
C SER A 104 -6.28 6.57 -2.64
N THR A 105 -5.31 6.73 -1.75
CA THR A 105 -5.31 5.97 -0.49
C THR A 105 -6.39 6.51 0.43
N VAL A 106 -7.25 5.64 0.93
CA VAL A 106 -8.38 6.00 1.82
C VAL A 106 -8.19 5.48 3.24
N GLY A 107 -7.30 4.53 3.43
CA GLY A 107 -6.93 4.01 4.75
C GLY A 107 -5.61 3.26 4.71
N ILE A 108 -4.76 3.51 5.70
CA ILE A 108 -3.47 2.82 5.84
C ILE A 108 -3.31 2.36 7.28
N GLY A 109 -3.16 1.04 7.46
CA GLY A 109 -2.68 0.41 8.68
C GLY A 109 -1.20 0.12 8.54
N SER A 110 -0.40 0.47 9.54
CA SER A 110 1.06 0.46 9.46
C SER A 110 1.70 0.11 10.79
N GLY A 111 2.79 -0.65 10.73
CA GLY A 111 3.69 -0.85 11.86
C GLY A 111 3.10 -1.66 13.02
N GLN A 112 2.06 -2.45 12.77
CA GLN A 112 1.43 -3.26 13.80
C GLN A 112 2.08 -4.65 13.90
N PRO A 113 2.18 -5.23 15.10
CA PRO A 113 2.64 -6.61 15.29
C PRO A 113 1.74 -7.62 14.58
N SER A 114 0.43 -7.35 14.55
CA SER A 114 -0.58 -8.18 13.89
C SER A 114 -1.05 -7.55 12.58
N ARG A 115 -1.18 -8.37 11.52
CA ARG A 115 -1.77 -7.93 10.25
C ARG A 115 -3.25 -7.64 10.37
N LEU A 116 -3.94 -8.33 11.28
CA LEU A 116 -5.35 -8.08 11.59
C LEU A 116 -5.53 -6.67 12.17
N ASP A 117 -4.66 -6.24 13.08
CA ASP A 117 -4.70 -4.88 13.65
C ASP A 117 -4.47 -3.82 12.57
N SER A 118 -3.56 -4.09 11.63
CA SER A 118 -3.35 -3.22 10.47
C SER A 118 -4.61 -3.12 9.59
N CYS A 119 -5.35 -4.22 9.41
CA CYS A 119 -6.64 -4.18 8.71
C CYS A 119 -7.63 -3.27 9.44
N GLU A 120 -7.77 -3.43 10.76
CA GLU A 120 -8.69 -2.63 11.58
C GLU A 120 -8.36 -1.14 11.54
N ILE A 121 -7.09 -0.79 11.68
CA ILE A 121 -6.64 0.60 11.59
C ILE A 121 -6.93 1.20 10.20
N ALA A 122 -6.63 0.47 9.12
CA ALA A 122 -6.91 0.92 7.76
C ALA A 122 -8.41 1.15 7.54
N ILE A 123 -9.26 0.21 7.98
CA ILE A 123 -10.72 0.28 7.88
C ILE A 123 -11.26 1.46 8.68
N ASN A 124 -10.80 1.65 9.92
CA ASN A 124 -11.26 2.72 10.79
C ASN A 124 -10.90 4.10 10.22
N LYS A 125 -9.69 4.27 9.68
CA LYS A 125 -9.27 5.50 9.00
C LYS A 125 -10.13 5.78 7.76
N MET A 126 -10.40 4.74 6.95
CA MET A 126 -11.28 4.87 5.79
C MET A 126 -12.70 5.31 6.20
N LYS A 127 -13.30 4.65 7.19
CA LYS A 127 -14.66 4.98 7.67
C LYS A 127 -14.76 6.39 8.23
N LYS A 128 -13.72 6.84 8.95
CA LYS A 128 -13.70 8.17 9.59
C LYS A 128 -13.52 9.31 8.60
N ASN A 129 -12.70 9.12 7.57
CA ASN A 129 -12.19 10.23 6.77
C ASN A 129 -12.75 10.29 5.34
N PHE A 130 -13.40 9.20 4.88
CA PHE A 130 -13.82 9.10 3.48
C PHE A 130 -15.24 8.58 3.34
N ASN A 131 -16.05 9.32 2.59
CA ASN A 131 -17.34 8.83 2.11
C ASN A 131 -17.09 7.95 0.88
N ARG A 132 -17.49 6.68 0.96
CA ARG A 132 -17.32 5.74 -0.15
C ARG A 132 -18.10 6.19 -1.36
N LYS A 133 -17.43 6.23 -2.51
CA LYS A 133 -18.06 6.52 -3.81
C LYS A 133 -17.91 5.36 -4.80
N HIS A 134 -16.88 4.54 -4.62
CA HIS A 134 -16.50 3.48 -5.56
C HIS A 134 -16.16 2.17 -4.81
N GLU A 135 -15.61 1.22 -5.54
CA GLU A 135 -15.17 -0.06 -4.98
C GLU A 135 -13.84 0.10 -4.24
N ILE A 136 -13.79 -0.35 -2.99
CA ILE A 136 -12.58 -0.32 -2.18
C ILE A 136 -11.68 -1.51 -2.53
N ILE A 137 -10.42 -1.22 -2.74
CA ILE A 137 -9.36 -2.17 -3.05
C ILE A 137 -8.34 -2.20 -1.93
N ALA A 138 -7.84 -3.39 -1.58
CA ALA A 138 -6.86 -3.57 -0.53
C ALA A 138 -5.56 -4.18 -1.06
N ALA A 139 -4.44 -3.74 -0.51
CA ALA A 139 -3.15 -4.39 -0.67
C ALA A 139 -2.53 -4.72 0.69
N SER A 140 -1.81 -5.83 0.76
CA SER A 140 -1.01 -6.26 1.91
C SER A 140 0.45 -6.41 1.50
N ASP A 141 1.38 -5.95 2.33
CA ASP A 141 2.83 -6.05 2.12
C ASP A 141 3.35 -7.50 2.12
N ALA A 142 2.63 -8.41 2.78
CA ALA A 142 2.88 -9.85 2.80
C ALA A 142 1.59 -10.66 2.76
N PHE A 143 1.70 -12.00 2.72
CA PHE A 143 0.54 -12.88 2.73
C PHE A 143 -0.26 -12.80 4.04
N PHE A 144 -1.55 -13.05 3.96
CA PHE A 144 -2.36 -13.27 5.16
C PHE A 144 -2.09 -14.66 5.73
N PRO A 145 -1.72 -14.77 7.01
CA PRO A 145 -1.49 -16.08 7.65
C PRO A 145 -2.78 -16.83 7.92
N PHE A 146 -3.90 -16.11 8.04
CA PHE A 146 -5.25 -16.62 8.32
C PHE A 146 -6.28 -15.86 7.50
N VAL A 147 -7.51 -16.40 7.42
CA VAL A 147 -8.62 -15.79 6.67
C VAL A 147 -9.18 -14.55 7.36
N ASP A 148 -9.04 -14.43 8.67
CA ASP A 148 -9.61 -13.39 9.53
C ASP A 148 -9.38 -11.96 9.01
N GLY A 149 -8.14 -11.64 8.62
CA GLY A 149 -7.82 -10.34 8.06
C GLY A 149 -8.50 -10.08 6.71
N VAL A 150 -8.59 -11.09 5.84
CA VAL A 150 -9.30 -11.02 4.57
C VAL A 150 -10.81 -10.86 4.79
N GLU A 151 -11.37 -11.64 5.72
CA GLU A 151 -12.78 -11.56 6.10
C GLU A 151 -13.15 -10.16 6.61
N LYS A 152 -12.34 -9.58 7.50
CA LYS A 152 -12.51 -8.22 8.02
C LYS A 152 -12.53 -7.17 6.91
N LEU A 153 -11.62 -7.30 5.95
CA LEU A 153 -11.57 -6.42 4.78
C LEU A 153 -12.85 -6.53 3.94
N VAL A 154 -13.28 -7.75 3.65
CA VAL A 154 -14.51 -8.01 2.86
C VAL A 154 -15.75 -7.47 3.57
N GLN A 155 -15.92 -7.73 4.86
CA GLN A 155 -17.01 -7.20 5.68
C GLN A 155 -17.03 -5.66 5.69
N SER A 156 -15.86 -5.04 5.54
CA SER A 156 -15.75 -3.59 5.43
C SER A 156 -16.06 -3.05 4.02
N GLY A 157 -16.32 -3.94 3.04
CA GLY A 157 -16.71 -3.63 1.65
C GLY A 157 -15.53 -3.55 0.68
N VAL A 158 -14.42 -4.19 1.00
CA VAL A 158 -13.33 -4.40 0.03
C VAL A 158 -13.79 -5.45 -0.99
N SER A 159 -13.67 -5.13 -2.28
CA SER A 159 -14.08 -5.97 -3.41
C SER A 159 -12.91 -6.67 -4.10
N ALA A 160 -11.69 -6.23 -3.86
CA ALA A 160 -10.49 -6.80 -4.47
C ALA A 160 -9.28 -6.68 -3.52
N ILE A 161 -8.47 -7.74 -3.49
CA ILE A 161 -7.28 -7.82 -2.63
C ILE A 161 -6.07 -8.28 -3.44
N ILE A 162 -4.92 -7.65 -3.20
CA ILE A 162 -3.62 -8.12 -3.66
C ILE A 162 -2.71 -8.40 -2.47
N GLN A 163 -2.07 -9.56 -2.48
CA GLN A 163 -1.11 -10.00 -1.48
C GLN A 163 -0.01 -10.85 -2.10
N PRO A 164 1.18 -10.97 -1.50
CA PRO A 164 2.13 -12.00 -1.84
C PRO A 164 1.58 -13.42 -1.61
N TYR A 165 2.03 -14.40 -2.38
CA TYR A 165 1.77 -15.81 -2.13
C TYR A 165 2.84 -16.41 -1.19
N GLY A 166 2.61 -17.66 -0.74
CA GLY A 166 3.56 -18.47 0.01
C GLY A 166 3.13 -18.80 1.44
N SER A 167 1.87 -18.55 1.78
CA SER A 167 1.27 -19.09 3.00
C SER A 167 0.86 -20.55 2.83
N ILE A 168 1.02 -21.35 3.85
CA ILE A 168 0.45 -22.71 3.93
C ILE A 168 -1.07 -22.66 3.70
N ARG A 169 -1.71 -21.53 4.05
CA ARG A 169 -3.15 -21.30 3.95
C ARG A 169 -3.60 -20.61 2.65
N ASP A 170 -2.73 -20.45 1.66
CA ASP A 170 -3.10 -19.81 0.38
C ASP A 170 -4.36 -20.42 -0.25
N LYS A 171 -4.50 -21.75 -0.19
CA LYS A 171 -5.68 -22.47 -0.71
C LYS A 171 -6.97 -22.10 0.04
N GLU A 172 -6.88 -21.85 1.34
CA GLU A 172 -8.00 -21.43 2.20
C GLU A 172 -8.43 -20.01 1.84
N ILE A 173 -7.47 -19.08 1.71
CA ILE A 173 -7.69 -17.70 1.28
C ILE A 173 -8.36 -17.64 -0.10
N ILE A 174 -7.91 -18.45 -1.06
CA ILE A 174 -8.52 -18.53 -2.40
C ILE A 174 -9.98 -19.03 -2.31
N ARG A 175 -10.24 -20.06 -1.50
CA ARG A 175 -11.60 -20.59 -1.32
C ARG A 175 -12.52 -19.53 -0.74
N PHE A 176 -12.06 -18.83 0.30
CA PHE A 176 -12.81 -17.73 0.91
C PHE A 176 -13.09 -16.61 -0.10
N ALA A 177 -12.07 -16.13 -0.83
CA ALA A 177 -12.24 -15.09 -1.85
C ALA A 177 -13.27 -15.46 -2.91
N ASN A 178 -13.29 -16.73 -3.36
CA ASN A 178 -14.26 -17.23 -4.32
C ASN A 178 -15.67 -17.31 -3.73
N ALA A 179 -15.83 -17.73 -2.48
CA ALA A 179 -17.13 -17.77 -1.80
C ALA A 179 -17.69 -16.37 -1.55
N ALA A 180 -16.83 -15.43 -1.17
CA ALA A 180 -17.19 -14.03 -0.97
C ALA A 180 -17.36 -13.23 -2.28
N GLY A 181 -17.04 -13.81 -3.45
CA GLY A 181 -17.19 -13.15 -4.74
C GLY A 181 -16.23 -11.98 -4.96
N ILE A 182 -15.10 -11.95 -4.27
CA ILE A 182 -14.09 -10.90 -4.41
C ILE A 182 -12.98 -11.30 -5.39
N ILE A 183 -12.22 -10.31 -5.85
CA ILE A 183 -11.03 -10.50 -6.64
C ILE A 183 -9.84 -10.73 -5.70
N LEU A 184 -9.04 -11.76 -5.98
CA LEU A 184 -7.79 -12.02 -5.28
C LEU A 184 -6.64 -12.15 -6.28
N ILE A 185 -5.59 -11.37 -6.05
CA ILE A 185 -4.35 -11.41 -6.83
C ILE A 185 -3.18 -11.78 -5.92
N PHE A 186 -2.36 -12.69 -6.40
CA PHE A 186 -1.10 -13.04 -5.77
C PHE A 186 0.07 -12.33 -6.46
N SER A 187 0.95 -11.75 -5.66
CA SER A 187 2.24 -11.20 -6.07
C SER A 187 3.36 -12.18 -5.78
N LYS A 188 4.38 -12.19 -6.65
CA LYS A 188 5.65 -12.89 -6.40
C LYS A 188 6.58 -12.14 -5.45
N THR A 189 6.28 -10.89 -5.16
CA THR A 189 7.12 -9.97 -4.39
C THR A 189 6.47 -9.67 -3.04
N ARG A 190 7.29 -9.50 -2.01
CA ARG A 190 6.90 -8.97 -0.69
C ARG A 190 7.49 -7.57 -0.54
N HIS A 191 6.81 -6.70 0.20
CA HIS A 191 7.26 -5.33 0.48
C HIS A 191 7.47 -5.14 1.98
N PHE A 192 8.41 -5.87 2.58
CA PHE A 192 8.73 -5.70 3.98
C PHE A 192 9.56 -4.44 4.20
N ARG A 193 9.05 -3.54 5.03
CA ARG A 193 9.76 -2.37 5.52
C ARG A 193 9.82 -2.41 7.05
N HIS A 194 10.97 -2.76 7.57
CA HIS A 194 11.24 -2.81 9.01
C HIS A 194 11.94 -1.54 9.50
#